data_27bf5cf1cfe1289a490e261dcb907266
#
_entry.id   27bf5cf1cfe1289a490e261dcb907266
#
_cell.length_a   1.000
_cell.length_b   1.000
_cell.length_c   1.000
_cell.angle_alpha   90.00
_cell.angle_beta   90.00
_cell.angle_gamma   90.00
#
_symmetry.space_group_name_H-M   'P 1'
#
loop_
_entity.id
_entity.type
_entity.pdbx_description
1 polymer ?
#
loop_
_entity_poly.entity_id
_entity_poly.type
_entity_poly.pdbx_seq_one_letter_code
_entity_poly.pdbx_strand_id
1 'polypeptide(L)'
;VHYITHFRYPKQGGFLSYLRPFPQLADIRLQHEAVSIDPKARGVRFSNGTAIAYDKLVSSIALPALLPMIAGAPADVVSAARRLACSTCVLVNVGVDRADLSEGQITYIYDEDICFTRLSFPHMLSATNAPPGCGSIQAEVYSSDKYRPLDTQPDVLIDRVIADLRRCGTLRDSDRVLYRGAKVVRYANVIFDL
;
A
#
# COMPACT_ATOMS: atom_id res chain seq x y z
N VAL A 1 -1.45 -13.01 -20.97
CA VAL A 1 -0.70 -14.19 -20.52
C VAL A 1 -0.31 -13.97 -19.09
N HIS A 2 -0.86 -14.79 -18.18
CA HIS A 2 -0.50 -14.72 -16.76
C HIS A 2 0.82 -15.49 -16.57
N TYR A 3 1.88 -14.79 -16.15
CA TYR A 3 3.16 -15.42 -15.83
C TYR A 3 3.17 -16.09 -14.44
N ILE A 4 2.20 -15.76 -13.57
CA ILE A 4 1.98 -16.41 -12.27
C ILE A 4 0.73 -17.26 -12.37
N THR A 5 0.92 -18.57 -12.38
CA THR A 5 -0.19 -19.54 -12.45
C THR A 5 -0.64 -20.01 -11.06
N HIS A 6 0.25 -19.91 -10.07
CA HIS A 6 -0.03 -20.33 -8.70
C HIS A 6 0.65 -19.38 -7.72
N PHE A 7 -0.03 -19.07 -6.63
CA PHE A 7 0.55 -18.38 -5.48
C PHE A 7 0.10 -19.03 -4.17
N ARG A 8 0.80 -18.76 -3.09
CA ARG A 8 0.45 -19.25 -1.77
C ARG A 8 0.08 -18.08 -0.87
N TYR A 9 -0.97 -18.27 -0.10
CA TYR A 9 -1.44 -17.29 0.87
C TYR A 9 -1.82 -17.99 2.18
N PRO A 10 -1.65 -17.37 3.35
CA PRO A 10 -2.00 -17.97 4.63
C PRO A 10 -3.50 -18.28 4.70
N LYS A 11 -3.85 -19.53 4.97
CA LYS A 11 -5.24 -19.97 5.09
C LYS A 11 -5.99 -19.24 6.22
N GLN A 12 -5.27 -18.87 7.28
CA GLN A 12 -5.80 -18.16 8.45
C GLN A 12 -4.90 -17.00 8.85
N GLY A 13 -5.48 -15.90 9.36
CA GLY A 13 -4.77 -14.73 9.86
C GLY A 13 -4.24 -13.79 8.79
N GLY A 14 -4.56 -14.04 7.51
CA GLY A 14 -4.20 -13.16 6.41
C GLY A 14 -2.68 -13.00 6.25
N PHE A 15 -2.25 -11.97 5.53
CA PHE A 15 -0.83 -11.69 5.28
C PHE A 15 -0.02 -11.47 6.57
N LEU A 16 -0.65 -10.91 7.60
CA LEU A 16 0.00 -10.64 8.89
C LEU A 16 0.58 -11.92 9.53
N SER A 17 0.03 -13.09 9.24
CA SER A 17 0.53 -14.36 9.77
C SER A 17 1.97 -14.68 9.34
N TYR A 18 2.44 -14.17 8.19
CA TYR A 18 3.84 -14.27 7.77
C TYR A 18 4.78 -13.47 8.68
N LEU A 19 4.30 -12.40 9.28
CA LEU A 19 5.13 -11.50 10.09
C LEU A 19 5.22 -11.93 11.56
N ARG A 20 4.34 -12.81 12.03
CA ARG A 20 4.26 -13.24 13.43
C ARG A 20 5.56 -13.84 14.00
N PRO A 21 6.39 -14.60 13.25
CA PRO A 21 7.64 -15.13 13.79
C PRO A 21 8.74 -14.08 13.99
N PHE A 22 8.73 -12.97 13.25
CA PHE A 22 9.84 -12.01 13.23
C PHE A 22 10.15 -11.36 14.57
N PRO A 23 9.17 -10.99 15.44
CA PRO A 23 9.46 -10.45 16.77
C PRO A 23 10.25 -11.39 17.69
N GLN A 24 10.26 -12.70 17.40
CA GLN A 24 11.06 -13.68 18.14
C GLN A 24 12.49 -13.80 17.60
N LEU A 25 12.73 -13.30 16.37
CA LEU A 25 14.00 -13.43 15.66
C LEU A 25 14.82 -12.12 15.67
N ALA A 26 14.17 -10.99 15.93
CA ALA A 26 14.81 -9.68 15.87
C ALA A 26 14.16 -8.71 16.87
N ASP A 27 14.94 -7.72 17.36
CA ASP A 27 14.40 -6.57 18.12
C ASP A 27 13.68 -5.62 17.16
N ILE A 28 12.35 -5.74 17.07
CA ILE A 28 11.51 -4.90 16.23
C ILE A 28 10.96 -3.74 17.05
N ARG A 29 11.33 -2.53 16.68
CA ARG A 29 10.88 -1.29 17.33
C ARG A 29 9.90 -0.57 16.42
N LEU A 30 8.62 -0.59 16.77
CA LEU A 30 7.57 0.18 16.11
C LEU A 30 7.59 1.64 16.59
N GLN A 31 6.92 2.54 15.86
CA GLN A 31 6.84 3.98 16.17
C GLN A 31 8.23 4.65 16.22
N HIS A 32 9.17 4.14 15.42
CA HIS A 32 10.50 4.69 15.23
C HIS A 32 10.63 5.17 13.78
N GLU A 33 10.07 6.32 13.47
CA GLU A 33 10.21 6.95 12.16
C GLU A 33 11.59 7.61 12.07
N ALA A 34 12.44 7.16 11.16
CA ALA A 34 13.75 7.73 10.94
C ALA A 34 13.62 9.14 10.34
N VAL A 35 14.31 10.12 10.93
CA VAL A 35 14.29 11.52 10.49
C VAL A 35 15.67 12.04 10.10
N SER A 36 16.75 11.39 10.55
CA SER A 36 18.12 11.78 10.21
C SER A 36 19.06 10.60 10.32
N ILE A 37 19.96 10.47 9.35
CA ILE A 37 21.03 9.47 9.33
C ILE A 37 22.36 10.20 9.22
N ASP A 38 23.27 9.94 10.13
CA ASP A 38 24.65 10.41 10.09
C ASP A 38 25.59 9.23 9.76
N PRO A 39 26.07 9.11 8.51
CA PRO A 39 26.97 8.03 8.13
C PRO A 39 28.36 8.11 8.78
N LYS A 40 28.83 9.31 9.16
CA LYS A 40 30.14 9.51 9.80
C LYS A 40 30.10 9.10 11.26
N ALA A 41 29.07 9.54 11.98
CA ALA A 41 28.81 9.14 13.36
C ALA A 41 28.17 7.75 13.48
N ARG A 42 27.76 7.13 12.36
CA ARG A 42 27.03 5.86 12.33
C ARG A 42 25.79 5.88 13.24
N GLY A 43 25.00 6.94 13.12
CA GLY A 43 23.82 7.15 13.95
C GLY A 43 22.54 7.38 13.14
N VAL A 44 21.43 6.91 13.67
CA VAL A 44 20.07 7.21 13.17
C VAL A 44 19.30 7.88 14.27
N ARG A 45 18.62 8.99 13.97
CA ARG A 45 17.66 9.65 14.87
C ARG A 45 16.24 9.42 14.38
N PHE A 46 15.33 9.28 15.33
CA PHE A 46 13.92 9.04 15.11
C PHE A 46 13.05 10.21 15.60
N SER A 47 11.84 10.31 15.03
CA SER A 47 10.88 11.38 15.35
C SER A 47 10.44 11.41 16.82
N ASN A 48 10.52 10.26 17.51
CA ASN A 48 10.24 10.14 18.94
C ASN A 48 11.38 10.61 19.86
N GLY A 49 12.44 11.23 19.30
CA GLY A 49 13.59 11.74 20.04
C GLY A 49 14.68 10.71 20.35
N THR A 50 14.47 9.43 20.05
CA THR A 50 15.51 8.41 20.26
C THR A 50 16.58 8.46 19.18
N ALA A 51 17.79 7.96 19.52
CA ALA A 51 18.89 7.78 18.60
C ALA A 51 19.52 6.41 18.81
N ILE A 52 19.95 5.77 17.72
CA ILE A 52 20.58 4.44 17.74
C ILE A 52 21.87 4.52 16.91
N ALA A 53 22.97 4.00 17.48
CA ALA A 53 24.21 3.77 16.76
C ALA A 53 24.14 2.41 16.03
N TYR A 54 24.85 2.31 14.90
CA TYR A 54 24.90 1.08 14.11
C TYR A 54 26.31 0.79 13.59
N ASP A 55 26.62 -0.48 13.42
CA ASP A 55 27.82 -0.93 12.71
C ASP A 55 27.56 -1.03 11.20
N LYS A 56 26.38 -1.56 10.85
CA LYS A 56 25.88 -1.67 9.47
C LYS A 56 24.45 -1.23 9.41
N LEU A 57 24.06 -0.49 8.39
CA LEU A 57 22.71 -0.02 8.16
C LEU A 57 22.22 -0.52 6.80
N VAL A 58 21.05 -1.16 6.81
CA VAL A 58 20.29 -1.50 5.62
C VAL A 58 18.98 -0.74 5.68
N SER A 59 18.65 -0.02 4.62
CA SER A 59 17.41 0.77 4.53
C SER A 59 16.54 0.28 3.39
N SER A 60 15.26 0.12 3.65
CA SER A 60 14.20 -0.10 2.64
C SER A 60 13.38 1.17 2.37
N ILE A 61 13.78 2.32 2.92
CA ILE A 61 13.13 3.60 2.65
C ILE A 61 13.35 3.97 1.18
N ALA A 62 12.32 4.42 0.48
CA ALA A 62 12.42 4.86 -0.90
C ALA A 62 13.45 6.00 -1.05
N LEU A 63 14.29 5.96 -2.08
CA LEU A 63 15.39 6.92 -2.27
C LEU A 63 14.97 8.39 -2.22
N PRO A 64 13.82 8.82 -2.78
CA PRO A 64 13.37 10.20 -2.67
C PRO A 64 13.15 10.67 -1.22
N ALA A 65 12.78 9.76 -0.32
CA ALA A 65 12.61 10.04 1.10
C ALA A 65 13.91 9.84 1.90
N LEU A 66 14.72 8.86 1.53
CA LEU A 66 15.94 8.49 2.24
C LEU A 66 17.04 9.54 2.10
N LEU A 67 17.35 9.95 0.86
CA LEU A 67 18.54 10.79 0.60
C LEU A 67 18.50 12.17 1.28
N PRO A 68 17.35 12.84 1.42
CA PRO A 68 17.28 14.08 2.19
C PRO A 68 17.55 13.92 3.69
N MET A 69 17.42 12.69 4.23
CA MET A 69 17.71 12.41 5.66
C MET A 69 19.19 12.18 5.93
N ILE A 70 20.00 11.94 4.91
CA ILE A 70 21.43 11.61 5.07
C ILE A 70 22.25 12.87 5.25
N ALA A 71 22.85 13.01 6.41
CA ALA A 71 23.74 14.14 6.72
C ALA A 71 24.96 14.16 5.79
N GLY A 72 25.20 15.31 5.14
CA GLY A 72 26.32 15.48 4.22
C GLY A 72 26.13 14.81 2.86
N ALA A 73 24.92 14.38 2.49
CA ALA A 73 24.64 13.90 1.15
C ALA A 73 24.90 15.02 0.12
N PRO A 74 25.61 14.74 -1.00
CA PRO A 74 25.84 15.75 -2.05
C PRO A 74 24.54 16.31 -2.60
N ALA A 75 24.52 17.62 -2.87
CA ALA A 75 23.29 18.32 -3.29
C ALA A 75 22.75 17.82 -4.64
N ASP A 76 23.63 17.43 -5.55
CA ASP A 76 23.28 16.87 -6.85
C ASP A 76 22.63 15.49 -6.70
N VAL A 77 23.10 14.66 -5.77
CA VAL A 77 22.51 13.34 -5.43
C VAL A 77 21.11 13.50 -4.83
N VAL A 78 20.95 14.44 -3.88
CA VAL A 78 19.64 14.75 -3.29
C VAL A 78 18.68 15.28 -4.37
N SER A 79 19.18 16.14 -5.26
CA SER A 79 18.39 16.65 -6.39
C SER A 79 17.99 15.53 -7.37
N ALA A 80 18.90 14.61 -7.67
CA ALA A 80 18.61 13.45 -8.51
C ALA A 80 17.52 12.57 -7.90
N ALA A 81 17.59 12.30 -6.59
CA ALA A 81 16.56 11.51 -5.90
C ALA A 81 15.17 12.14 -5.98
N ARG A 82 15.08 13.46 -5.88
CA ARG A 82 13.80 14.19 -6.00
C ARG A 82 13.19 14.13 -7.40
N ARG A 83 14.00 13.85 -8.43
CA ARG A 83 13.51 13.68 -9.81
C ARG A 83 13.02 12.27 -10.10
N LEU A 84 13.31 11.28 -9.25
CA LEU A 84 12.80 9.94 -9.42
C LEU A 84 11.27 9.93 -9.39
N ALA A 85 10.68 9.23 -10.34
CA ALA A 85 9.24 9.08 -10.42
C ALA A 85 8.78 7.79 -9.73
N CYS A 86 7.67 7.89 -9.04
CA CYS A 86 6.99 6.73 -8.45
C CYS A 86 5.48 6.90 -8.52
N SER A 87 4.78 5.79 -8.41
CA SER A 87 3.35 5.82 -8.21
C SER A 87 3.01 5.88 -6.72
N THR A 88 1.90 6.54 -6.43
CA THR A 88 1.17 6.44 -5.16
C THR A 88 -0.03 5.54 -5.40
N CYS A 89 -0.30 4.62 -4.48
CA CYS A 89 -1.49 3.78 -4.51
C CYS A 89 -2.40 4.14 -3.33
N VAL A 90 -3.65 4.46 -3.62
CA VAL A 90 -4.69 4.55 -2.60
C VAL A 90 -5.43 3.23 -2.56
N LEU A 91 -5.33 2.53 -1.44
CA LEU A 91 -6.03 1.29 -1.16
C LEU A 91 -7.37 1.64 -0.54
N VAL A 92 -8.45 1.51 -1.29
CA VAL A 92 -9.81 1.69 -0.76
C VAL A 92 -10.37 0.33 -0.40
N ASN A 93 -10.71 0.16 0.88
CA ASN A 93 -11.25 -1.07 1.42
C ASN A 93 -12.75 -0.92 1.70
N VAL A 94 -13.53 -1.87 1.19
CA VAL A 94 -14.99 -1.91 1.35
C VAL A 94 -15.38 -3.27 1.89
N GLY A 95 -16.11 -3.30 3.00
CA GLY A 95 -16.73 -4.50 3.57
C GLY A 95 -18.23 -4.51 3.32
N VAL A 96 -18.78 -5.65 2.92
CA VAL A 96 -20.20 -5.79 2.61
C VAL A 96 -20.81 -7.05 3.25
N ASP A 97 -22.13 -7.08 3.32
CA ASP A 97 -22.91 -8.12 3.99
C ASP A 97 -23.18 -9.38 3.15
N ARG A 98 -22.40 -9.60 2.10
CA ARG A 98 -22.38 -10.88 1.32
C ARG A 98 -20.97 -11.25 0.88
N ALA A 99 -20.71 -12.53 0.67
CA ALA A 99 -19.39 -13.05 0.30
C ALA A 99 -19.24 -13.38 -1.19
N ASP A 100 -20.33 -13.50 -1.94
CA ASP A 100 -20.35 -13.84 -3.37
C ASP A 100 -20.06 -12.61 -4.27
N LEU A 101 -18.89 -12.00 -4.09
CA LEU A 101 -18.52 -10.75 -4.76
C LEU A 101 -17.84 -10.97 -6.11
N SER A 102 -17.18 -12.09 -6.30
CA SER A 102 -16.39 -12.40 -7.49
C SER A 102 -16.13 -13.89 -7.59
N GLU A 103 -15.87 -14.38 -8.79
CA GLU A 103 -15.39 -15.75 -9.02
C GLU A 103 -13.87 -15.86 -8.82
N GLY A 104 -13.15 -14.75 -8.99
CA GLY A 104 -11.70 -14.67 -8.86
C GLY A 104 -11.24 -13.89 -7.64
N GLN A 105 -10.06 -14.21 -7.15
CA GLN A 105 -9.46 -13.54 -5.98
C GLN A 105 -8.93 -12.16 -6.31
N ILE A 106 -8.57 -11.92 -7.58
CA ILE A 106 -8.02 -10.66 -8.10
C ILE A 106 -8.61 -10.42 -9.49
N THR A 107 -9.05 -9.19 -9.75
CA THR A 107 -9.56 -8.75 -11.04
C THR A 107 -8.85 -7.46 -11.45
N TYR A 108 -8.41 -7.38 -12.71
CA TYR A 108 -7.87 -6.16 -13.30
C TYR A 108 -8.94 -5.49 -14.15
N ILE A 109 -9.01 -4.17 -14.04
CA ILE A 109 -9.95 -3.30 -14.74
C ILE A 109 -9.14 -2.40 -15.67
N TYR A 110 -9.52 -2.36 -16.94
CA TYR A 110 -8.85 -1.59 -18.00
C TYR A 110 -9.75 -0.49 -18.57
N ASP A 111 -10.96 -0.35 -18.04
CA ASP A 111 -11.91 0.69 -18.44
C ASP A 111 -11.42 2.05 -17.93
N GLU A 112 -11.22 3.00 -18.84
CA GLU A 112 -10.63 4.32 -18.53
C GLU A 112 -11.54 5.20 -17.67
N ASP A 113 -12.84 4.93 -17.66
CA ASP A 113 -13.85 5.66 -16.90
C ASP A 113 -14.07 5.09 -15.49
N ILE A 114 -13.39 3.99 -15.12
CA ILE A 114 -13.34 3.42 -13.76
C ILE A 114 -12.08 3.93 -13.05
N CYS A 115 -12.23 4.40 -11.80
CA CYS A 115 -11.14 5.06 -11.10
C CYS A 115 -10.07 4.11 -10.52
N PHE A 116 -10.32 2.83 -10.46
CA PHE A 116 -9.38 1.81 -9.96
C PHE A 116 -8.95 0.85 -11.07
N THR A 117 -7.76 0.27 -10.92
CA THR A 117 -7.17 -0.64 -11.90
C THR A 117 -7.13 -2.08 -11.47
N ARG A 118 -7.21 -2.34 -10.17
CA ARG A 118 -7.19 -3.69 -9.60
C ARG A 118 -8.14 -3.80 -8.42
N LEU A 119 -8.88 -4.90 -8.39
CA LEU A 119 -9.66 -5.34 -7.26
C LEU A 119 -9.04 -6.61 -6.67
N SER A 120 -8.96 -6.68 -5.37
CA SER A 120 -8.65 -7.89 -4.63
C SER A 120 -9.80 -8.19 -3.69
N PHE A 121 -10.04 -9.49 -3.45
CA PHE A 121 -11.11 -9.97 -2.57
C PHE A 121 -10.49 -10.70 -1.37
N PRO A 122 -10.06 -9.98 -0.32
CA PRO A 122 -9.28 -10.55 0.78
C PRO A 122 -9.95 -11.73 1.50
N HIS A 123 -11.28 -11.73 1.61
CA HIS A 123 -12.04 -12.85 2.21
C HIS A 123 -11.90 -14.16 1.44
N MET A 124 -11.65 -14.10 0.12
CA MET A 124 -11.39 -15.28 -0.72
C MET A 124 -9.94 -15.77 -0.59
N LEU A 125 -9.02 -14.91 -0.15
CA LEU A 125 -7.61 -15.28 0.10
C LEU A 125 -7.46 -15.97 1.45
N SER A 126 -8.18 -15.51 2.47
CA SER A 126 -8.21 -16.09 3.81
C SER A 126 -9.56 -15.85 4.46
N ALA A 127 -10.20 -16.91 4.92
CA ALA A 127 -11.53 -16.86 5.51
C ALA A 127 -11.63 -15.93 6.75
N THR A 128 -10.49 -15.62 7.39
CA THR A 128 -10.42 -14.73 8.55
C THR A 128 -10.28 -13.25 8.20
N ASN A 129 -10.21 -12.91 6.91
CA ASN A 129 -10.11 -11.51 6.44
C ASN A 129 -11.46 -10.78 6.38
N ALA A 130 -12.56 -11.47 6.63
CA ALA A 130 -13.88 -10.89 6.81
C ALA A 130 -14.70 -11.72 7.81
N PRO A 131 -15.74 -11.16 8.44
CA PRO A 131 -16.69 -11.93 9.25
C PRO A 131 -17.41 -13.00 8.41
N PRO A 132 -17.89 -14.09 9.02
CA PRO A 132 -18.67 -15.11 8.33
C PRO A 132 -19.86 -14.50 7.57
N GLY A 133 -20.03 -14.92 6.31
CA GLY A 133 -21.10 -14.42 5.42
C GLY A 133 -20.84 -13.03 4.82
N CYS A 134 -19.79 -12.33 5.25
CA CYS A 134 -19.42 -11.03 4.72
C CYS A 134 -18.28 -11.14 3.70
N GLY A 135 -18.22 -10.16 2.81
CA GLY A 135 -17.16 -10.01 1.82
C GLY A 135 -16.36 -8.74 2.02
N SER A 136 -15.16 -8.73 1.46
CA SER A 136 -14.27 -7.57 1.46
C SER A 136 -13.70 -7.34 0.07
N ILE A 137 -13.62 -6.07 -0.31
CA ILE A 137 -13.04 -5.60 -1.57
C ILE A 137 -11.91 -4.64 -1.20
N GLN A 138 -10.76 -4.79 -1.85
CA GLN A 138 -9.70 -3.78 -1.84
C GLN A 138 -9.51 -3.31 -3.27
N ALA A 139 -9.85 -2.05 -3.51
CA ALA A 139 -9.66 -1.38 -4.80
C ALA A 139 -8.37 -0.55 -4.78
N GLU A 140 -7.56 -0.66 -5.83
CA GLU A 140 -6.31 0.07 -5.98
C GLU A 140 -6.45 1.20 -6.99
N VAL A 141 -6.32 2.42 -6.48
CA VAL A 141 -6.30 3.65 -7.29
C VAL A 141 -4.87 4.16 -7.37
N TYR A 142 -4.31 4.17 -8.57
CA TYR A 142 -2.94 4.63 -8.80
C TYR A 142 -2.90 6.07 -9.28
N SER A 143 -1.94 6.82 -8.75
CA SER A 143 -1.59 8.17 -9.14
C SER A 143 -0.08 8.36 -9.17
N SER A 144 0.41 9.48 -9.66
CA SER A 144 1.81 9.87 -9.60
C SER A 144 1.91 11.39 -9.59
N ASP A 145 2.62 11.95 -8.63
CA ASP A 145 2.80 13.41 -8.53
C ASP A 145 3.38 14.02 -9.81
N LYS A 146 4.19 13.25 -10.55
CA LYS A 146 4.83 13.70 -11.79
C LYS A 146 3.95 13.57 -13.03
N TYR A 147 3.16 12.50 -13.14
CA TYR A 147 2.47 12.15 -14.39
C TYR A 147 0.94 12.19 -14.30
N ARG A 148 0.38 11.84 -13.17
CA ARG A 148 -1.05 11.79 -12.91
C ARG A 148 -1.33 12.12 -11.45
N PRO A 149 -1.25 13.39 -11.06
CA PRO A 149 -1.50 13.79 -9.66
C PRO A 149 -2.89 13.35 -9.21
N LEU A 150 -2.99 12.98 -7.94
CA LEU A 150 -4.28 12.72 -7.31
C LEU A 150 -4.90 14.08 -6.93
N ASP A 151 -5.98 14.43 -7.60
CA ASP A 151 -6.72 15.70 -7.44
C ASP A 151 -7.86 15.63 -6.41
N THR A 152 -7.98 14.49 -5.73
CA THR A 152 -9.14 14.14 -4.91
C THR A 152 -8.72 13.75 -3.50
N GLN A 153 -9.48 14.25 -2.51
CA GLN A 153 -9.28 13.83 -1.12
C GLN A 153 -9.70 12.35 -0.92
N PRO A 154 -9.04 11.61 -0.01
CA PRO A 154 -9.32 10.18 0.22
C PRO A 154 -10.79 9.86 0.48
N ASP A 155 -11.52 10.69 1.23
CA ASP A 155 -12.93 10.45 1.54
C ASP A 155 -13.83 10.55 0.29
N VAL A 156 -13.58 11.55 -0.56
CA VAL A 156 -14.28 11.69 -1.86
C VAL A 156 -13.93 10.52 -2.78
N LEU A 157 -12.68 10.06 -2.74
CA LEU A 157 -12.24 8.91 -3.53
C LEU A 157 -12.95 7.62 -3.09
N ILE A 158 -13.21 7.43 -1.80
CA ILE A 158 -13.99 6.28 -1.31
C ILE A 158 -15.37 6.24 -1.95
N ASP A 159 -16.08 7.37 -1.96
CA ASP A 159 -17.42 7.45 -2.53
C ASP A 159 -17.41 7.18 -4.04
N ARG A 160 -16.42 7.70 -4.77
CA ARG A 160 -16.21 7.41 -6.19
C ARG A 160 -15.94 5.93 -6.43
N VAL A 161 -15.05 5.31 -5.67
CA VAL A 161 -14.77 3.87 -5.78
C VAL A 161 -16.04 3.04 -5.54
N ILE A 162 -16.86 3.37 -4.54
CA ILE A 162 -18.11 2.65 -4.28
C ILE A 162 -19.09 2.82 -5.45
N ALA A 163 -19.19 4.02 -6.02
CA ALA A 163 -20.02 4.24 -7.21
C ALA A 163 -19.53 3.41 -8.40
N ASP A 164 -18.21 3.40 -8.65
CA ASP A 164 -17.62 2.62 -9.75
C ASP A 164 -17.72 1.11 -9.53
N LEU A 165 -17.63 0.61 -8.28
CA LEU A 165 -17.92 -0.79 -7.94
C LEU A 165 -19.35 -1.20 -8.28
N ARG A 166 -20.33 -0.28 -8.12
CA ARG A 166 -21.72 -0.50 -8.57
C ARG A 166 -21.81 -0.49 -10.09
N ARG A 167 -21.18 0.48 -10.75
CA ARG A 167 -21.17 0.57 -12.21
C ARG A 167 -20.63 -0.69 -12.88
N CYS A 168 -19.55 -1.27 -12.37
CA CYS A 168 -18.99 -2.51 -12.91
C CYS A 168 -19.66 -3.79 -12.39
N GLY A 169 -20.76 -3.68 -11.62
CA GLY A 169 -21.56 -4.81 -11.14
C GLY A 169 -20.92 -5.61 -9.99
N THR A 170 -19.76 -5.18 -9.46
CA THR A 170 -19.15 -5.84 -8.31
C THR A 170 -19.99 -5.65 -7.04
N LEU A 171 -20.56 -4.46 -6.86
CA LEU A 171 -21.57 -4.17 -5.85
C LEU A 171 -22.96 -4.04 -6.49
N ARG A 172 -23.95 -4.63 -5.86
CA ARG A 172 -25.38 -4.45 -6.18
C ARG A 172 -25.94 -3.25 -5.42
N ASP A 173 -26.99 -2.64 -5.91
CA ASP A 173 -27.67 -1.54 -5.18
C ASP A 173 -28.23 -1.99 -3.82
N SER A 174 -28.61 -3.28 -3.73
CA SER A 174 -29.10 -3.90 -2.49
C SER A 174 -28.01 -4.20 -1.45
N ASP A 175 -26.71 -4.17 -1.83
CA ASP A 175 -25.63 -4.52 -0.93
C ASP A 175 -25.46 -3.43 0.15
N ARG A 176 -25.40 -3.88 1.39
CA ARG A 176 -25.14 -3.00 2.53
C ARG A 176 -23.63 -2.90 2.77
N VAL A 177 -23.09 -1.69 2.64
CA VAL A 177 -21.70 -1.39 2.98
C VAL A 177 -21.59 -1.33 4.51
N LEU A 178 -20.82 -2.25 5.08
CA LEU A 178 -20.58 -2.39 6.51
C LEU A 178 -19.31 -1.66 6.96
N TYR A 179 -18.35 -1.51 6.06
CA TYR A 179 -17.07 -0.85 6.30
C TYR A 179 -16.60 -0.14 5.04
N ARG A 180 -16.03 1.04 5.21
CA ARG A 180 -15.32 1.76 4.17
C ARG A 180 -14.14 2.52 4.75
N GLY A 181 -13.03 2.55 4.03
CA GLY A 181 -11.84 3.28 4.46
C GLY A 181 -10.77 3.26 3.39
N ALA A 182 -9.83 4.19 3.48
CA ALA A 182 -8.72 4.29 2.55
C ALA A 182 -7.37 4.36 3.27
N LYS A 183 -6.32 3.84 2.61
CA LYS A 183 -4.94 3.97 3.03
C LYS A 183 -4.09 4.41 1.86
N VAL A 184 -3.34 5.49 2.04
CA VAL A 184 -2.40 5.98 1.04
C VAL A 184 -1.06 5.28 1.23
N VAL A 185 -0.57 4.66 0.16
CA VAL A 185 0.76 4.06 0.07
C VAL A 185 1.58 4.90 -0.89
N ARG A 186 2.42 5.76 -0.35
CA ARG A 186 3.40 6.51 -1.14
C ARG A 186 4.52 5.56 -1.60
N TYR A 187 5.12 5.85 -2.73
CA TYR A 187 6.20 5.02 -3.29
C TYR A 187 5.76 3.56 -3.54
N ALA A 188 4.56 3.39 -4.10
CA ALA A 188 4.00 2.05 -4.34
C ALA A 188 4.80 1.28 -5.39
N ASN A 189 5.16 1.92 -6.50
CA ASN A 189 6.01 1.36 -7.55
C ASN A 189 6.94 2.44 -8.12
N VAL A 190 8.14 2.01 -8.51
CA VAL A 190 9.07 2.86 -9.28
C VAL A 190 8.52 3.01 -10.70
N ILE A 191 8.54 4.24 -11.22
CA ILE A 191 8.27 4.53 -12.62
C ILE A 191 9.63 4.69 -13.31
N PHE A 192 9.92 3.81 -14.26
CA PHE A 192 11.12 3.88 -15.08
C PHE A 192 10.86 4.87 -16.21
N ASP A 193 11.33 6.09 -16.05
CA ASP A 193 11.25 7.15 -17.06
C ASP A 193 12.65 7.52 -17.57
N LEU A 194 12.70 8.17 -18.72
CA LEU A 194 13.92 8.66 -19.35
C LEU A 194 14.26 10.07 -18.88
#